data_b0965ebe425adf802e7226aa6441ab89
#
_entry.id   b0965ebe425adf802e7226aa6441ab89
#
_cell.length_a   1.000
_cell.length_b   1.000
_cell.length_c   1.000
_cell.angle_alpha   90.00
_cell.angle_beta   90.00
_cell.angle_gamma   90.00
#
_symmetry.space_group_name_H-M   'P 1'
#
loop_
_entity.id
_entity.type
_entity.pdbx_description
1 polymer ?
#
loop_
_entity_poly.entity_id
_entity_poly.type
_entity_poly.pdbx_seq_one_letter_code
_entity_poly.pdbx_strand_id
1 'polypeptide(L)'
;MLDRPDGLTSERRERLVAGLGHYREQCRRLADSGIPASLQHDDLHDANVFVADGRHRFFDWGDASVAHPFLSLLVPLRAAARSLDVRNGDALLLRLRDAYLEPWTGHGSARTLREQCDLALAVGPLPRAMTWRRILRGVHPAERVEWQDAVPGWTAEYLEPGMLAAPAAAPAGRPGD
;
A
#
# COMPACT_ATOMS: atom_id res chain seq x y z
N MET A 1 -10.32 19.00 -8.74
CA MET A 1 -9.26 18.01 -9.05
C MET A 1 -9.75 16.89 -9.97
N LEU A 2 -10.87 17.06 -10.64
CA LEU A 2 -11.33 16.11 -11.65
C LEU A 2 -10.67 16.48 -12.99
N ASP A 3 -10.31 15.46 -13.76
CA ASP A 3 -9.79 15.61 -15.14
C ASP A 3 -8.54 16.50 -15.29
N ARG A 4 -7.75 16.63 -14.21
CA ARG A 4 -6.41 17.22 -14.24
C ARG A 4 -5.38 16.11 -14.32
N PRO A 5 -4.17 16.36 -14.85
CA PRO A 5 -3.11 15.34 -14.90
C PRO A 5 -2.77 14.74 -13.53
N ASP A 6 -2.84 15.55 -12.46
CA ASP A 6 -2.58 15.17 -11.07
C ASP A 6 -3.86 14.76 -10.30
N GLY A 7 -4.97 14.53 -10.99
CA GLY A 7 -6.28 14.26 -10.43
C GLY A 7 -6.86 12.90 -10.81
N LEU A 8 -8.09 12.64 -10.38
CA LEU A 8 -8.83 11.42 -10.72
C LEU A 8 -9.70 11.65 -11.95
N THR A 9 -9.83 10.63 -12.80
CA THR A 9 -10.89 10.59 -13.81
C THR A 9 -12.26 10.52 -13.14
N SER A 10 -13.30 10.99 -13.84
CA SER A 10 -14.69 10.90 -13.34
C SER A 10 -15.07 9.47 -12.99
N GLU A 11 -14.72 8.49 -13.80
CA GLU A 11 -14.99 7.07 -13.55
C GLU A 11 -14.33 6.59 -12.25
N ARG A 12 -13.02 6.84 -12.06
CA ARG A 12 -12.31 6.45 -10.84
C ARG A 12 -12.90 7.10 -9.60
N ARG A 13 -13.31 8.35 -9.71
CA ARG A 13 -13.98 9.06 -8.61
C ARG A 13 -15.30 8.38 -8.25
N GLU A 14 -16.11 8.04 -9.24
CA GLU A 14 -17.40 7.36 -9.01
C GLU A 14 -17.19 5.99 -8.35
N ARG A 15 -16.27 5.17 -8.84
CA ARG A 15 -15.89 3.89 -8.22
C ARG A 15 -15.42 4.08 -6.78
N LEU A 16 -14.57 5.08 -6.51
CA LEU A 16 -14.10 5.39 -5.18
C LEU A 16 -15.24 5.78 -4.24
N VAL A 17 -16.13 6.67 -4.68
CA VAL A 17 -17.28 7.11 -3.87
C VAL A 17 -18.23 5.95 -3.58
N ALA A 18 -18.53 5.12 -4.57
CA ALA A 18 -19.35 3.91 -4.38
C ALA A 18 -18.71 2.93 -3.40
N GLY A 19 -17.36 2.83 -3.36
CA GLY A 19 -16.61 1.94 -2.48
C GLY A 19 -16.41 2.45 -1.04
N LEU A 20 -16.76 3.70 -0.71
CA LEU A 20 -16.45 4.28 0.61
C LEU A 20 -17.11 3.54 1.78
N GLY A 21 -18.29 2.95 1.60
CA GLY A 21 -18.94 2.13 2.62
C GLY A 21 -18.10 0.90 2.96
N HIS A 22 -17.64 0.20 1.92
CA HIS A 22 -16.76 -0.96 2.05
C HIS A 22 -15.41 -0.60 2.69
N TYR A 23 -14.79 0.50 2.26
CA TYR A 23 -13.54 1.00 2.85
C TYR A 23 -13.68 1.26 4.36
N ARG A 24 -14.75 1.91 4.78
CA ARG A 24 -15.02 2.15 6.22
C ARG A 24 -15.13 0.85 7.00
N GLU A 25 -15.78 -0.15 6.45
CA GLU A 25 -15.91 -1.47 7.09
C GLU A 25 -14.55 -2.17 7.19
N GLN A 26 -13.73 -2.12 6.16
CA GLN A 26 -12.36 -2.65 6.19
C GLN A 26 -11.51 -1.96 7.27
N CYS A 27 -11.57 -0.64 7.37
CA CYS A 27 -10.86 0.12 8.42
C CYS A 27 -11.35 -0.26 9.83
N ARG A 28 -12.67 -0.49 10.02
CA ARG A 28 -13.22 -0.93 11.29
C ARG A 28 -12.71 -2.32 11.66
N ARG A 29 -12.71 -3.27 10.73
CA ARG A 29 -12.15 -4.60 10.95
C ARG A 29 -10.67 -4.57 11.35
N LEU A 30 -9.87 -3.66 10.78
CA LEU A 30 -8.48 -3.46 11.20
C LEU A 30 -8.41 -2.89 12.63
N ALA A 31 -9.23 -1.91 12.96
CA ALA A 31 -9.28 -1.32 14.30
C ALA A 31 -9.66 -2.36 15.36
N ASP A 32 -10.54 -3.30 15.01
CA ASP A 32 -11.04 -4.36 15.88
C ASP A 32 -10.13 -5.62 15.88
N SER A 33 -8.97 -5.58 15.21
CA SER A 33 -8.06 -6.72 15.05
C SER A 33 -7.41 -7.22 16.35
N GLY A 34 -7.41 -6.39 17.40
CA GLY A 34 -6.68 -6.66 18.65
C GLY A 34 -5.18 -6.37 18.57
N ILE A 35 -4.66 -5.95 17.41
CA ILE A 35 -3.27 -5.52 17.26
C ILE A 35 -3.18 -4.02 17.60
N PRO A 36 -2.31 -3.63 18.56
CA PRO A 36 -2.21 -2.23 18.95
C PRO A 36 -1.69 -1.35 17.82
N ALA A 37 -2.25 -0.15 17.69
CA ALA A 37 -1.72 0.86 16.78
C ALA A 37 -0.26 1.20 17.16
N SER A 38 0.56 1.41 16.17
CA SER A 38 1.97 1.76 16.34
C SER A 38 2.40 2.87 15.40
N LEU A 39 3.60 3.40 15.61
CA LEU A 39 4.19 4.38 14.72
C LEU A 39 4.48 3.73 13.37
N GLN A 40 3.95 4.33 12.31
CA GLN A 40 4.18 3.96 10.91
C GLN A 40 5.12 4.95 10.27
N HIS A 41 6.07 4.47 9.48
CA HIS A 41 6.94 5.34 8.70
C HIS A 41 6.20 5.95 7.51
N ASP A 42 5.28 5.21 6.93
CA ASP A 42 4.45 5.51 5.76
C ASP A 42 5.21 5.73 4.43
N ASP A 43 6.53 5.87 4.45
CA ASP A 43 7.39 5.99 3.26
C ASP A 43 8.69 5.17 3.37
N LEU A 44 8.61 3.96 3.91
CA LEU A 44 9.77 3.10 4.12
C LEU A 44 10.20 2.41 2.81
N HIS A 45 11.25 2.92 2.20
CA HIS A 45 11.92 2.33 1.04
C HIS A 45 13.44 2.35 1.25
N ASP A 46 14.18 1.76 0.35
CA ASP A 46 15.65 1.57 0.47
C ASP A 46 16.43 2.88 0.64
N ALA A 47 16.03 3.97 -0.02
CA ALA A 47 16.68 5.27 0.13
C ALA A 47 16.47 5.90 1.53
N ASN A 48 15.47 5.44 2.29
CA ASN A 48 15.21 5.89 3.67
C ASN A 48 15.79 4.97 4.73
N VAL A 49 16.63 4.00 4.32
CA VAL A 49 17.30 3.06 5.23
C VAL A 49 18.81 3.15 5.04
N PHE A 50 19.52 3.46 6.11
CA PHE A 50 20.98 3.46 6.13
C PHE A 50 21.49 2.29 6.98
N VAL A 51 22.45 1.54 6.44
CA VAL A 51 23.07 0.42 7.13
C VAL A 51 24.55 0.72 7.37
N ALA A 52 24.98 0.79 8.64
CA ALA A 52 26.34 0.94 9.04
C ALA A 52 26.63 0.10 10.28
N ASP A 53 27.79 -0.55 10.32
CA ASP A 53 28.23 -1.37 11.45
C ASP A 53 27.20 -2.41 11.92
N GLY A 54 26.49 -3.03 10.96
CA GLY A 54 25.42 -4.00 11.22
C GLY A 54 24.14 -3.41 11.84
N ARG A 55 24.02 -2.09 11.88
CA ARG A 55 22.85 -1.38 12.42
C ARG A 55 22.06 -0.72 11.31
N HIS A 56 20.73 -0.81 11.38
CA HIS A 56 19.81 -0.11 10.49
C HIS A 56 19.38 1.20 11.15
N ARG A 57 19.36 2.27 10.36
CA ARG A 57 18.85 3.59 10.75
C ARG A 57 17.83 4.02 9.72
N PHE A 58 16.71 4.55 10.18
CA PHE A 58 15.58 4.95 9.36
C PHE A 58 15.48 6.47 9.36
N PHE A 59 15.33 7.07 8.18
CA PHE A 59 15.26 8.50 7.96
C PHE A 59 13.90 8.89 7.40
N ASP A 60 13.67 10.19 7.29
CA ASP A 60 12.51 10.81 6.66
C ASP A 60 11.17 10.35 7.25
N TRP A 61 11.00 10.65 8.53
CA TRP A 61 9.77 10.39 9.29
C TRP A 61 8.68 11.47 9.07
N GLY A 62 8.84 12.35 8.07
CA GLY A 62 7.92 13.45 7.80
C GLY A 62 6.49 13.03 7.49
N ASP A 63 6.30 11.84 6.96
CA ASP A 63 4.99 11.26 6.66
C ASP A 63 4.46 10.32 7.76
N ALA A 64 5.22 10.16 8.86
CA ALA A 64 4.88 9.20 9.91
C ALA A 64 3.48 9.42 10.50
N SER A 65 2.82 8.34 10.81
CA SER A 65 1.49 8.33 11.42
C SER A 65 1.36 7.25 12.51
N VAL A 66 0.30 7.33 13.31
CA VAL A 66 -0.05 6.24 14.24
C VAL A 66 -1.23 5.48 13.64
N ALA A 67 -1.00 4.23 13.27
CA ALA A 67 -1.99 3.41 12.60
C ALA A 67 -1.74 1.90 12.86
N HIS A 68 -2.48 1.04 12.17
CA HIS A 68 -2.28 -0.41 12.24
C HIS A 68 -0.88 -0.77 11.70
N PRO A 69 -0.05 -1.54 12.46
CA PRO A 69 1.37 -1.78 12.10
C PRO A 69 1.59 -2.38 10.72
N PHE A 70 0.66 -3.17 10.22
CA PHE A 70 0.83 -3.83 8.92
C PHE A 70 0.71 -2.89 7.72
N LEU A 71 0.25 -1.64 7.92
CA LEU A 71 0.31 -0.61 6.88
C LEU A 71 1.75 -0.24 6.51
N SER A 72 2.70 -0.33 7.46
CA SER A 72 4.13 -0.09 7.20
C SER A 72 4.71 -0.98 6.10
N LEU A 73 4.09 -2.11 5.80
CA LEU A 73 4.61 -3.06 4.82
C LEU A 73 4.27 -2.66 3.37
N LEU A 74 3.32 -1.76 3.15
CA LEU A 74 2.86 -1.39 1.80
C LEU A 74 3.98 -0.86 0.91
N VAL A 75 4.70 0.15 1.38
CA VAL A 75 5.77 0.79 0.59
C VAL A 75 6.98 -0.14 0.41
N PRO A 76 7.49 -0.85 1.45
CA PRO A 76 8.56 -1.84 1.27
C PRO A 76 8.25 -2.92 0.25
N LEU A 77 7.05 -3.51 0.28
CA LEU A 77 6.68 -4.55 -0.69
C LEU A 77 6.59 -3.98 -2.11
N ARG A 78 6.06 -2.76 -2.27
CA ARG A 78 6.00 -2.09 -3.57
C ARG A 78 7.40 -1.76 -4.10
N ALA A 79 8.30 -1.29 -3.24
CA ALA A 79 9.70 -1.03 -3.58
C ALA A 79 10.39 -2.33 -4.00
N ALA A 80 10.24 -3.41 -3.23
CA ALA A 80 10.78 -4.72 -3.53
C ALA A 80 10.24 -5.27 -4.86
N ALA A 81 8.93 -5.19 -5.09
CA ALA A 81 8.32 -5.64 -6.34
C ALA A 81 8.92 -4.94 -7.56
N ARG A 82 9.11 -3.62 -7.46
CA ARG A 82 9.70 -2.81 -8.53
C ARG A 82 11.18 -3.11 -8.74
N SER A 83 11.97 -3.15 -7.66
CA SER A 83 13.43 -3.33 -7.74
C SER A 83 13.83 -4.72 -8.22
N LEU A 84 13.00 -5.72 -7.95
CA LEU A 84 13.26 -7.12 -8.29
C LEU A 84 12.45 -7.60 -9.51
N ASP A 85 11.68 -6.71 -10.13
CA ASP A 85 10.82 -6.98 -11.28
C ASP A 85 9.91 -8.21 -11.07
N VAL A 86 9.29 -8.29 -9.87
CA VAL A 86 8.37 -9.37 -9.53
C VAL A 86 6.91 -8.88 -9.54
N ARG A 87 6.00 -9.79 -9.88
CA ARG A 87 4.57 -9.49 -9.99
C ARG A 87 3.87 -9.60 -8.64
N ASN A 88 2.69 -8.99 -8.56
CA ASN A 88 1.78 -9.19 -7.42
C ASN A 88 1.55 -10.68 -7.18
N GLY A 89 1.52 -11.10 -5.92
CA GLY A 89 1.37 -12.51 -5.53
C GLY A 89 2.63 -13.36 -5.67
N ASP A 90 3.78 -12.77 -6.06
CA ASP A 90 5.04 -13.51 -6.14
C ASP A 90 5.45 -14.10 -4.79
N ALA A 91 6.03 -15.30 -4.83
CA ALA A 91 6.46 -16.03 -3.64
C ALA A 91 7.46 -15.24 -2.78
N LEU A 92 8.26 -14.36 -3.38
CA LEU A 92 9.18 -13.49 -2.66
C LEU A 92 8.42 -12.47 -1.81
N LEU A 93 7.40 -11.81 -2.36
CA LEU A 93 6.59 -10.84 -1.61
C LEU A 93 5.85 -11.53 -0.46
N LEU A 94 5.35 -12.74 -0.68
CA LEU A 94 4.72 -13.54 0.37
C LEU A 94 5.72 -13.90 1.49
N ARG A 95 6.96 -14.24 1.16
CA ARG A 95 8.01 -14.49 2.17
C ARG A 95 8.38 -13.23 2.95
N LEU A 96 8.48 -12.06 2.28
CA LEU A 96 8.74 -10.78 2.95
C LEU A 96 7.60 -10.43 3.93
N ARG A 97 6.35 -10.61 3.51
CA ARG A 97 5.19 -10.48 4.40
C ARG A 97 5.32 -11.40 5.61
N ASP A 98 5.58 -12.69 5.39
CA ASP A 98 5.62 -13.68 6.47
C ASP A 98 6.76 -13.39 7.45
N ALA A 99 7.93 -12.97 6.98
CA ALA A 99 9.04 -12.53 7.83
C ALA A 99 8.67 -11.29 8.67
N TYR A 100 7.95 -10.32 8.07
CA TYR A 100 7.45 -9.17 8.81
C TYR A 100 6.41 -9.55 9.88
N LEU A 101 5.61 -10.58 9.65
CA LEU A 101 4.58 -11.05 10.57
C LEU A 101 5.12 -11.92 11.71
N GLU A 102 6.34 -12.44 11.59
CA GLU A 102 6.93 -13.34 12.60
C GLU A 102 6.96 -12.75 14.03
N PRO A 103 7.38 -11.49 14.25
CA PRO A 103 7.35 -10.88 15.58
C PRO A 103 5.95 -10.68 16.16
N TRP A 104 4.89 -10.78 15.34
CA TRP A 104 3.50 -10.54 15.73
C TRP A 104 2.74 -11.79 16.13
N THR A 105 3.40 -12.97 16.15
CA THR A 105 2.75 -14.25 16.45
C THR A 105 2.12 -14.34 17.83
N GLY A 106 2.50 -13.46 18.76
CA GLY A 106 1.82 -13.31 20.06
C GLY A 106 0.41 -12.70 19.98
N HIS A 107 0.03 -12.10 18.84
CA HIS A 107 -1.26 -11.43 18.64
C HIS A 107 -2.28 -12.28 17.87
N GLY A 108 -1.89 -13.45 17.36
CA GLY A 108 -2.81 -14.32 16.63
C GLY A 108 -2.13 -15.44 15.87
N SER A 109 -2.94 -16.31 15.27
CA SER A 109 -2.43 -17.37 14.40
C SER A 109 -1.79 -16.76 13.13
N ALA A 110 -0.84 -17.49 12.52
CA ALA A 110 -0.22 -17.08 11.25
C ALA A 110 -1.28 -16.80 10.16
N ARG A 111 -2.36 -17.57 10.12
CA ARG A 111 -3.48 -17.35 9.22
C ARG A 111 -4.17 -16.02 9.50
N THR A 112 -4.52 -15.74 10.74
CA THR A 112 -5.19 -14.50 11.15
C THR A 112 -4.32 -13.29 10.84
N LEU A 113 -3.01 -13.37 11.15
CA LEU A 113 -2.08 -12.28 10.88
C LEU A 113 -1.94 -11.99 9.38
N ARG A 114 -1.92 -13.03 8.53
CA ARG A 114 -1.91 -12.86 7.07
C ARG A 114 -3.19 -12.20 6.57
N GLU A 115 -4.36 -12.63 7.03
CA GLU A 115 -5.65 -12.04 6.67
C GLU A 115 -5.72 -10.55 7.08
N GLN A 116 -5.21 -10.20 8.25
CA GLN A 116 -5.12 -8.81 8.70
C GLN A 116 -4.10 -7.99 7.89
N CYS A 117 -2.97 -8.60 7.52
CA CYS A 117 -1.97 -7.95 6.67
C CYS A 117 -2.53 -7.67 5.27
N ASP A 118 -3.19 -8.66 4.66
CA ASP A 118 -3.81 -8.49 3.35
C ASP A 118 -4.87 -7.38 3.38
N LEU A 119 -5.65 -7.31 4.46
CA LEU A 119 -6.62 -6.24 4.68
C LEU A 119 -5.94 -4.87 4.85
N ALA A 120 -4.85 -4.78 5.62
CA ALA A 120 -4.09 -3.54 5.79
C ALA A 120 -3.51 -3.05 4.46
N LEU A 121 -2.93 -3.95 3.67
CA LEU A 121 -2.39 -3.63 2.35
C LEU A 121 -3.49 -3.22 1.35
N ALA A 122 -4.70 -3.76 1.48
CA ALA A 122 -5.83 -3.35 0.65
C ALA A 122 -6.32 -1.93 0.96
N VAL A 123 -6.32 -1.50 2.23
CA VAL A 123 -6.78 -0.15 2.61
C VAL A 123 -5.68 0.91 2.53
N GLY A 124 -4.42 0.51 2.66
CA GLY A 124 -3.25 1.39 2.76
C GLY A 124 -3.05 2.37 1.60
N PRO A 125 -3.37 2.04 0.35
CA PRO A 125 -3.19 2.97 -0.77
C PRO A 125 -3.98 4.28 -0.65
N LEU A 126 -5.16 4.29 -0.03
CA LEU A 126 -5.94 5.54 0.11
C LEU A 126 -5.31 6.54 1.09
N PRO A 127 -4.89 6.19 2.33
CA PRO A 127 -4.11 7.10 3.16
C PRO A 127 -2.87 7.63 2.45
N ARG A 128 -2.15 6.78 1.71
CA ARG A 128 -0.97 7.21 0.94
C ARG A 128 -1.32 8.21 -0.18
N ALA A 129 -2.41 7.99 -0.91
CA ALA A 129 -2.93 8.96 -1.86
C ALA A 129 -3.27 10.31 -1.20
N MET A 130 -3.81 10.29 0.03
CA MET A 130 -4.13 11.51 0.79
C MET A 130 -2.87 12.24 1.27
N THR A 131 -1.81 11.53 1.65
CA THR A 131 -0.50 12.11 1.97
C THR A 131 0.07 12.83 0.75
N TRP A 132 0.12 12.17 -0.41
CA TRP A 132 0.57 12.82 -1.65
C TRP A 132 -0.27 14.03 -2.03
N ARG A 133 -1.59 13.95 -1.89
CA ARG A 133 -2.47 15.09 -2.11
C ARG A 133 -2.14 16.27 -1.19
N ARG A 134 -1.80 16.00 0.08
CA ARG A 134 -1.36 17.02 1.05
C ARG A 134 -0.05 17.67 0.61
N ILE A 135 0.95 16.88 0.25
CA ILE A 135 2.27 17.33 -0.23
C ILE A 135 2.10 18.23 -1.47
N LEU A 136 1.39 17.73 -2.48
CA LEU A 136 1.22 18.44 -3.76
C LEU A 136 0.45 19.76 -3.63
N ARG A 137 -0.30 19.99 -2.56
CA ARG A 137 -0.92 21.31 -2.32
C ARG A 137 0.11 22.41 -2.08
N GLY A 138 1.25 22.08 -1.48
CA GLY A 138 2.35 23.01 -1.21
C GLY A 138 3.33 23.18 -2.38
N VAL A 139 3.24 22.35 -3.43
CA VAL A 139 4.14 22.36 -4.59
C VAL A 139 3.57 23.28 -5.67
N HIS A 140 4.44 24.09 -6.30
CA HIS A 140 4.02 24.95 -7.43
C HIS A 140 3.51 24.08 -8.59
N PRO A 141 2.43 24.47 -9.31
CA PRO A 141 1.84 23.66 -10.38
C PRO A 141 2.81 23.17 -11.46
N ALA A 142 3.79 24.01 -11.84
CA ALA A 142 4.80 23.65 -12.84
C ALA A 142 5.76 22.53 -12.37
N GLU A 143 5.96 22.39 -11.07
CA GLU A 143 6.84 21.39 -10.46
C GLU A 143 6.12 20.06 -10.17
N ARG A 144 4.77 20.06 -10.22
CA ARG A 144 3.96 18.85 -9.95
C ARG A 144 4.02 17.81 -11.06
N VAL A 145 4.55 18.15 -12.23
CA VAL A 145 4.60 17.28 -13.41
C VAL A 145 5.32 15.96 -13.07
N GLU A 146 6.41 16.04 -12.32
CA GLU A 146 7.16 14.86 -11.88
C GLU A 146 6.32 13.90 -11.00
N TRP A 147 5.35 14.42 -10.26
CA TRP A 147 4.54 13.69 -9.28
C TRP A 147 3.08 13.57 -9.69
N GLN A 148 2.74 13.86 -10.93
CA GLN A 148 1.35 13.89 -11.41
C GLN A 148 0.63 12.56 -11.22
N ASP A 149 1.34 11.44 -11.29
CA ASP A 149 0.78 10.09 -11.14
C ASP A 149 0.67 9.62 -9.69
N ALA A 150 1.19 10.39 -8.72
CA ALA A 150 1.22 9.94 -7.33
C ALA A 150 -0.18 9.71 -6.75
N VAL A 151 -1.08 10.68 -6.84
CA VAL A 151 -2.46 10.53 -6.34
C VAL A 151 -3.29 9.56 -7.20
N PRO A 152 -3.31 9.68 -8.55
CA PRO A 152 -4.02 8.72 -9.40
C PRO A 152 -3.52 7.30 -9.25
N GLY A 153 -2.19 7.11 -9.17
CA GLY A 153 -1.58 5.79 -9.05
C GLY A 153 -1.95 5.07 -7.75
N TRP A 154 -1.83 5.73 -6.60
CA TRP A 154 -2.23 5.14 -5.33
C TRP A 154 -3.74 4.88 -5.25
N THR A 155 -4.56 5.74 -5.85
CA THR A 155 -6.00 5.52 -5.92
C THR A 155 -6.34 4.33 -6.83
N ALA A 156 -5.64 4.18 -7.96
CA ALA A 156 -5.79 3.03 -8.84
C ALA A 156 -5.43 1.73 -8.11
N GLU A 157 -4.33 1.73 -7.34
CA GLU A 157 -3.89 0.57 -6.57
C GLU A 157 -4.93 0.12 -5.52
N TYR A 158 -5.66 1.06 -4.92
CA TYR A 158 -6.80 0.71 -4.06
C TYR A 158 -7.97 0.06 -4.84
N LEU A 159 -8.20 0.49 -6.07
CA LEU A 159 -9.31 0.01 -6.90
C LEU A 159 -9.00 -1.30 -7.64
N GLU A 160 -7.76 -1.74 -7.64
CA GLU A 160 -7.28 -2.97 -8.29
C GLU A 160 -7.03 -4.09 -7.26
N PRO A 161 -6.83 -5.35 -7.71
CA PRO A 161 -6.44 -6.44 -6.81
C PRO A 161 -5.18 -6.11 -6.01
N GLY A 162 -5.19 -6.44 -4.72
CA GLY A 162 -4.08 -6.14 -3.80
C GLY A 162 -2.75 -6.79 -4.22
N MET A 163 -1.65 -6.20 -3.75
CA MET A 163 -0.26 -6.58 -4.08
C MET A 163 0.07 -8.05 -3.80
N LEU A 164 -0.56 -8.65 -2.81
CA LEU A 164 -0.36 -10.07 -2.47
C LEU A 164 -1.42 -11.00 -3.09
N ALA A 165 -2.37 -10.46 -3.86
CA ALA A 165 -3.35 -11.27 -4.57
C ALA A 165 -2.65 -12.12 -5.65
N ALA A 166 -3.06 -13.39 -5.78
CA ALA A 166 -2.61 -14.20 -6.88
C ALA A 166 -2.96 -13.51 -8.22
N PRO A 167 -2.07 -13.55 -9.21
CA PRO A 167 -2.39 -13.00 -10.52
C PRO A 167 -3.65 -13.66 -11.05
N ALA A 168 -4.56 -12.86 -11.63
CA ALA A 168 -5.75 -13.39 -12.30
C ALA A 168 -5.29 -14.46 -13.31
N ALA A 169 -5.90 -15.64 -13.26
CA ALA A 169 -5.60 -16.70 -14.21
C ALA A 169 -5.74 -16.13 -15.62
N ALA A 170 -4.73 -16.32 -16.45
CA ALA A 170 -4.82 -15.93 -17.86
C ALA A 170 -6.09 -16.57 -18.44
N PRO A 171 -6.89 -15.85 -19.24
CA PRO A 171 -8.05 -16.44 -19.88
C PRO A 171 -7.59 -17.68 -20.65
N ALA A 172 -8.22 -18.81 -20.36
CA ALA A 172 -7.93 -20.06 -21.07
C ALA A 172 -8.00 -19.77 -22.57
N GLY A 173 -6.87 -19.96 -23.25
CA GLY A 173 -6.80 -19.81 -24.69
C GLY A 173 -7.94 -20.59 -25.31
N ARG A 174 -8.74 -19.96 -26.20
CA ARG A 174 -9.75 -20.69 -26.98
C ARG A 174 -9.04 -21.87 -27.62
N PRO A 175 -9.58 -23.08 -27.51
CA PRO A 175 -9.08 -24.19 -28.33
C PRO A 175 -9.20 -23.76 -29.79
N GLY A 176 -8.08 -23.87 -30.50
CA GLY A 176 -7.96 -23.38 -31.87
C GLY A 176 -8.97 -24.01 -32.82
N ASP A 177 -9.47 -23.17 -33.71
CA ASP A 177 -10.08 -23.57 -34.96
C ASP A 177 -8.99 -24.18 -35.91
#